data_9408de3ba1612f754340d4775d6934b1
#
_entry.id   9408de3ba1612f754340d4775d6934b1
#
_cell.length_a   1.000
_cell.length_b   1.000
_cell.length_c   1.000
_cell.angle_alpha   90.00
_cell.angle_beta   90.00
_cell.angle_gamma   90.00
#
_symmetry.space_group_name_H-M   'P 1'
#
loop_
_entity.id
_entity.type
_entity.pdbx_description
1 polymer ?
#
loop_
_entity_poly.entity_id
_entity_poly.type
_entity_poly.pdbx_seq_one_letter_code
_entity_poly.pdbx_strand_id
1 'polypeptide(L)'
;EHDDDKPVNETAWLQNLADTHSSNLPNAIVAFADFSKNNVAEILDAHQEYKNTRGIRQILSYNKDEPKYSHATEDFMKNSSWVENFKNIRNRNLSFDIQIYKHQMQDAVDLATKYNDVLFILNHTGEPCYQSKEYIQSWEENMKKLAKCENIVAKISGLGMFDPQWTINSTRVFV
;
A
#
# COMPACT_ATOMS: atom_id res chain seq x y z
N GLU A 1 12.74 9.28 0.85
CA GLU A 1 11.96 9.17 2.10
C GLU A 1 11.03 10.36 2.22
N HIS A 2 9.77 10.13 2.58
CA HIS A 2 8.84 11.22 2.84
C HIS A 2 9.09 11.81 4.25
N ASP A 3 8.66 13.05 4.41
CA ASP A 3 8.61 13.75 5.71
C ASP A 3 7.15 13.71 6.17
N ASP A 4 6.87 13.02 7.26
CA ASP A 4 5.51 12.85 7.79
C ASP A 4 4.82 14.18 8.09
N ASP A 5 5.61 15.21 8.46
CA ASP A 5 5.10 16.55 8.72
C ASP A 5 4.87 17.38 7.45
N LYS A 6 5.54 17.00 6.35
CA LYS A 6 5.48 17.71 5.06
C LYS A 6 5.42 16.75 3.88
N PRO A 7 4.42 15.85 3.82
CA PRO A 7 4.40 14.76 2.84
C PRO A 7 4.35 15.25 1.39
N VAL A 8 3.83 16.45 1.14
CA VAL A 8 3.76 17.03 -0.21
C VAL A 8 5.10 17.47 -0.77
N ASN A 9 6.11 17.69 0.09
CA ASN A 9 7.44 18.14 -0.36
C ASN A 9 8.14 17.12 -1.26
N GLU A 10 7.98 15.82 -0.97
CA GLU A 10 8.53 14.75 -1.81
C GLU A 10 7.87 14.75 -3.19
N THR A 11 6.55 14.91 -3.25
CA THR A 11 5.80 14.98 -4.51
C THR A 11 6.23 16.19 -5.34
N ALA A 12 6.39 17.35 -4.69
CA ALA A 12 6.88 18.58 -5.34
C ALA A 12 8.29 18.37 -5.92
N TRP A 13 9.18 17.76 -5.16
CA TRP A 13 10.54 17.46 -5.61
C TRP A 13 10.55 16.49 -6.78
N LEU A 14 9.79 15.39 -6.71
CA LEU A 14 9.69 14.40 -7.79
C LEU A 14 9.07 15.02 -9.06
N GLN A 15 8.06 15.86 -8.92
CA GLN A 15 7.47 16.55 -10.06
C GLN A 15 8.48 17.52 -10.70
N ASN A 16 9.23 18.27 -9.89
CA ASN A 16 10.28 19.14 -10.40
C ASN A 16 11.36 18.36 -11.17
N LEU A 17 11.78 17.19 -10.69
CA LEU A 17 12.69 16.30 -11.43
C LEU A 17 12.09 15.90 -12.78
N ALA A 18 10.82 15.48 -12.80
CA ALA A 18 10.14 15.11 -14.04
C ALA A 18 10.04 16.27 -15.05
N ASP A 19 9.88 17.50 -14.55
CA ASP A 19 9.72 18.69 -15.40
C ASP A 19 11.06 19.25 -15.92
N THR A 20 12.15 19.01 -15.20
CA THR A 20 13.47 19.58 -15.52
C THR A 20 14.44 18.58 -16.14
N HIS A 21 14.28 17.28 -15.92
CA HIS A 21 15.18 16.27 -16.45
C HIS A 21 14.77 15.83 -17.86
N SER A 22 15.75 15.58 -18.72
CA SER A 22 15.54 15.22 -20.15
C SER A 22 14.76 13.91 -20.35
N SER A 23 14.73 13.01 -19.36
CA SER A 23 13.95 11.77 -19.41
C SER A 23 12.47 11.95 -19.10
N ASN A 24 12.05 13.11 -18.57
CA ASN A 24 10.70 13.38 -18.06
C ASN A 24 10.24 12.36 -16.99
N LEU A 25 11.18 11.80 -16.23
CA LEU A 25 10.88 10.84 -15.14
C LEU A 25 10.95 11.54 -13.77
N PRO A 26 10.11 11.09 -12.82
CA PRO A 26 9.11 10.01 -12.90
C PRO A 26 7.81 10.41 -13.60
N ASN A 27 7.23 9.53 -14.42
CA ASN A 27 5.95 9.76 -15.12
C ASN A 27 4.73 9.49 -14.22
N ALA A 28 4.90 8.78 -13.11
CA ALA A 28 3.89 8.50 -12.12
C ALA A 28 4.49 8.60 -10.73
N ILE A 29 3.77 9.23 -9.83
CA ILE A 29 4.14 9.41 -8.42
C ILE A 29 3.06 8.74 -7.57
N VAL A 30 3.47 7.86 -6.68
CA VAL A 30 2.64 7.32 -5.60
C VAL A 30 3.12 8.02 -4.32
N ALA A 31 2.33 8.95 -3.84
CA ALA A 31 2.67 9.81 -2.73
C ALA A 31 2.27 9.21 -1.37
N PHE A 32 2.78 9.74 -0.28
CA PHE A 32 2.37 9.37 1.06
C PHE A 32 1.27 10.29 1.59
N ALA A 33 0.25 9.70 2.23
CA ALA A 33 -0.69 10.43 3.08
C ALA A 33 -1.11 9.56 4.27
N ASP A 34 -1.18 10.16 5.45
CA ASP A 34 -1.63 9.50 6.67
C ASP A 34 -3.14 9.72 6.86
N PHE A 35 -3.92 8.67 6.62
CA PHE A 35 -5.37 8.71 6.77
C PHE A 35 -5.84 8.76 8.23
N SER A 36 -4.96 8.64 9.22
CA SER A 36 -5.31 8.88 10.62
C SER A 36 -5.44 10.36 10.95
N LYS A 37 -4.94 11.25 10.08
CA LYS A 37 -4.94 12.69 10.29
C LYS A 37 -6.22 13.37 9.79
N ASN A 38 -6.69 14.38 10.55
CA ASN A 38 -7.90 15.12 10.19
C ASN A 38 -7.77 15.96 8.92
N ASN A 39 -6.55 16.36 8.56
CA ASN A 39 -6.25 17.17 7.38
C ASN A 39 -5.91 16.34 6.13
N VAL A 40 -6.19 15.03 6.13
CA VAL A 40 -5.85 14.16 4.99
C VAL A 40 -6.47 14.63 3.68
N ALA A 41 -7.69 15.16 3.70
CA ALA A 41 -8.33 15.70 2.49
C ALA A 41 -7.51 16.82 1.84
N GLU A 42 -7.02 17.75 2.65
CA GLU A 42 -6.17 18.87 2.20
C GLU A 42 -4.83 18.37 1.64
N ILE A 43 -4.24 17.35 2.27
CA ILE A 43 -3.01 16.72 1.79
C ILE A 43 -3.23 16.03 0.44
N LEU A 44 -4.35 15.32 0.26
CA LEU A 44 -4.69 14.68 -1.01
C LEU A 44 -4.90 15.72 -2.12
N ASP A 45 -5.58 16.82 -1.82
CA ASP A 45 -5.78 17.91 -2.77
C ASP A 45 -4.43 18.54 -3.18
N ALA A 46 -3.55 18.80 -2.21
CA ALA A 46 -2.21 19.32 -2.47
C ALA A 46 -1.34 18.37 -3.31
N HIS A 47 -1.44 17.05 -3.13
CA HIS A 47 -0.76 16.09 -4.01
C HIS A 47 -1.29 16.14 -5.44
N GLN A 48 -2.59 16.37 -5.62
CA GLN A 48 -3.22 16.42 -6.96
C GLN A 48 -2.87 17.68 -7.78
N GLU A 49 -2.31 18.71 -7.15
CA GLU A 49 -1.74 19.85 -7.88
C GLU A 49 -0.56 19.44 -8.75
N TYR A 50 0.08 18.30 -8.46
CA TYR A 50 1.20 17.75 -9.23
C TYR A 50 0.71 16.75 -10.27
N LYS A 51 0.87 17.08 -11.55
CA LYS A 51 0.29 16.36 -12.69
C LYS A 51 0.67 14.87 -12.79
N ASN A 52 1.80 14.46 -12.18
CA ASN A 52 2.27 13.07 -12.23
C ASN A 52 1.80 12.23 -11.03
N THR A 53 1.06 12.78 -10.08
CA THR A 53 0.45 12.01 -8.99
C THR A 53 -0.61 11.07 -9.53
N ARG A 54 -0.50 9.77 -9.18
CA ARG A 54 -1.40 8.70 -9.63
C ARG A 54 -2.00 7.90 -8.49
N GLY A 55 -1.38 7.93 -7.34
CA GLY A 55 -1.83 7.14 -6.21
C GLY A 55 -1.27 7.63 -4.89
N ILE A 56 -1.78 7.05 -3.84
CA ILE A 56 -1.37 7.28 -2.46
C ILE A 56 -0.94 5.94 -1.87
N ARG A 57 0.05 5.96 -1.00
CA ARG A 57 0.49 4.82 -0.23
C ARG A 57 0.58 5.19 1.25
N GLN A 58 0.06 4.30 2.09
CA GLN A 58 0.38 4.25 3.50
C GLN A 58 0.75 2.81 3.86
N ILE A 59 1.88 2.61 4.55
CA ILE A 59 2.28 1.28 5.00
C ILE A 59 1.42 0.91 6.19
N LEU A 60 0.68 -0.20 6.07
CA LEU A 60 -0.27 -0.67 7.08
C LEU A 60 0.18 -1.99 7.72
N SER A 61 1.34 -2.53 7.32
CA SER A 61 1.88 -3.79 7.85
C SER A 61 2.08 -3.69 9.36
N TYR A 62 1.20 -4.30 10.12
CA TYR A 62 1.22 -4.34 11.58
C TYR A 62 1.15 -5.77 12.09
N ASN A 63 2.03 -6.15 13.00
CA ASN A 63 2.06 -7.47 13.62
C ASN A 63 2.16 -7.31 15.14
N LYS A 64 1.03 -7.53 15.81
CA LYS A 64 0.93 -7.42 17.28
C LYS A 64 1.79 -8.45 17.99
N ASP A 65 1.88 -9.66 17.43
CA ASP A 65 2.56 -10.79 18.07
C ASP A 65 4.08 -10.71 17.87
N GLU A 66 4.53 -10.07 16.79
CA GLU A 66 5.95 -9.84 16.50
C GLU A 66 6.19 -8.37 16.11
N PRO A 67 6.18 -7.44 17.10
CA PRO A 67 6.27 -5.98 16.84
C PRO A 67 7.50 -5.55 16.05
N LYS A 68 8.59 -6.33 16.08
CA LYS A 68 9.81 -6.05 15.29
C LYS A 68 9.59 -6.08 13.78
N TYR A 69 8.52 -6.72 13.31
CA TYR A 69 8.14 -6.75 11.91
C TYR A 69 7.08 -5.69 11.56
N SER A 70 6.54 -4.99 12.57
CA SER A 70 5.58 -3.92 12.28
C SER A 70 6.28 -2.73 11.62
N HIS A 71 5.74 -2.28 10.51
CA HIS A 71 6.11 -1.03 9.85
C HIS A 71 5.11 0.09 10.17
N ALA A 72 3.90 -0.28 10.57
CA ALA A 72 2.88 0.63 11.08
C ALA A 72 2.92 0.67 12.63
N THR A 73 2.48 1.78 13.20
CA THR A 73 2.41 1.98 14.66
C THR A 73 1.21 1.31 15.31
N GLU A 74 0.17 1.05 14.50
CA GLU A 74 -1.06 0.39 14.92
C GLU A 74 -1.71 -0.34 13.74
N ASP A 75 -2.73 -1.15 14.00
CA ASP A 75 -3.56 -1.74 12.94
C ASP A 75 -4.58 -0.70 12.44
N PHE A 76 -4.13 0.13 11.52
CA PHE A 76 -4.91 1.25 11.00
C PHE A 76 -6.26 0.85 10.43
N MET A 77 -6.38 -0.33 9.82
CA MET A 77 -7.66 -0.80 9.29
C MET A 77 -8.69 -1.14 10.38
N LYS A 78 -8.26 -1.24 11.65
CA LYS A 78 -9.13 -1.34 12.84
C LYS A 78 -9.39 0.02 13.51
N ASN A 79 -8.68 1.05 13.11
CA ASN A 79 -8.86 2.40 13.63
C ASN A 79 -10.05 3.07 12.92
N SER A 80 -11.09 3.41 13.70
CA SER A 80 -12.34 3.98 13.16
C SER A 80 -12.13 5.32 12.43
N SER A 81 -11.24 6.17 12.95
CA SER A 81 -10.94 7.47 12.34
C SER A 81 -10.23 7.29 11.00
N TRP A 82 -9.27 6.35 10.93
CA TRP A 82 -8.57 6.01 9.68
C TRP A 82 -9.56 5.50 8.63
N VAL A 83 -10.41 4.54 9.01
CA VAL A 83 -11.42 3.95 8.11
C VAL A 83 -12.44 4.99 7.64
N GLU A 84 -12.83 5.92 8.50
CA GLU A 84 -13.74 7.00 8.13
C GLU A 84 -13.06 8.01 7.18
N ASN A 85 -11.82 8.37 7.47
CA ASN A 85 -11.05 9.31 6.65
C ASN A 85 -10.65 8.73 5.29
N PHE A 86 -10.60 7.39 5.16
CA PHE A 86 -10.26 6.74 3.88
C PHE A 86 -11.24 7.14 2.75
N LYS A 87 -12.47 7.51 3.06
CA LYS A 87 -13.44 8.04 2.08
C LYS A 87 -12.90 9.22 1.27
N ASN A 88 -11.94 9.98 1.82
CA ASN A 88 -11.39 11.16 1.15
C ASN A 88 -10.60 10.83 -0.12
N ILE A 89 -10.19 9.56 -0.34
CA ILE A 89 -9.55 9.16 -1.61
C ILE A 89 -10.55 9.05 -2.77
N ARG A 90 -11.85 8.86 -2.47
CA ARG A 90 -12.88 8.73 -3.50
C ARG A 90 -13.00 9.98 -4.37
N ASN A 91 -13.41 9.78 -5.61
CA ASN A 91 -13.60 10.84 -6.60
C ASN A 91 -12.33 11.63 -6.98
N ARG A 92 -11.14 11.18 -6.51
CA ARG A 92 -9.86 11.80 -6.84
C ARG A 92 -9.10 11.11 -7.96
N ASN A 93 -9.61 10.00 -8.48
CA ASN A 93 -8.93 9.18 -9.49
C ASN A 93 -7.50 8.77 -9.07
N LEU A 94 -7.32 8.49 -7.78
CA LEU A 94 -6.08 8.02 -7.19
C LEU A 94 -6.20 6.53 -6.83
N SER A 95 -5.16 5.76 -7.11
CA SER A 95 -5.03 4.40 -6.56
C SER A 95 -4.57 4.46 -5.10
N PHE A 96 -4.78 3.37 -4.38
CA PHE A 96 -4.23 3.18 -3.04
C PHE A 96 -3.31 1.97 -3.01
N ASP A 97 -2.00 2.24 -2.83
CA ASP A 97 -1.01 1.19 -2.62
C ASP A 97 -1.09 0.70 -1.17
N ILE A 98 -1.54 -0.54 -1.00
CA ILE A 98 -1.73 -1.16 0.31
C ILE A 98 -0.60 -2.16 0.60
N GLN A 99 0.11 -1.97 1.70
CA GLN A 99 1.18 -2.84 2.17
C GLN A 99 0.76 -3.44 3.50
N ILE A 100 0.53 -4.74 3.53
CA ILE A 100 -0.09 -5.47 4.64
C ILE A 100 0.45 -6.88 4.75
N TYR A 101 0.31 -7.47 5.93
CA TYR A 101 0.56 -8.88 6.16
C TYR A 101 -0.66 -9.77 5.88
N LYS A 102 -0.42 -11.06 5.74
CA LYS A 102 -1.42 -12.09 5.48
C LYS A 102 -2.65 -12.00 6.40
N HIS A 103 -2.45 -11.77 7.70
CA HIS A 103 -3.54 -11.73 8.68
C HIS A 103 -4.44 -10.48 8.56
N GLN A 104 -3.95 -9.44 7.86
CA GLN A 104 -4.70 -8.22 7.58
C GLN A 104 -5.47 -8.27 6.25
N MET A 105 -5.30 -9.34 5.44
CA MET A 105 -5.90 -9.41 4.10
C MET A 105 -7.43 -9.44 4.12
N GLN A 106 -8.07 -9.97 5.19
CA GLN A 106 -9.52 -9.92 5.29
C GLN A 106 -10.01 -8.47 5.46
N ASP A 107 -9.33 -7.66 6.26
CA ASP A 107 -9.68 -6.25 6.45
C ASP A 107 -9.49 -5.46 5.13
N ALA A 108 -8.49 -5.83 4.33
CA ALA A 108 -8.30 -5.26 2.99
C ALA A 108 -9.45 -5.65 2.02
N VAL A 109 -9.97 -6.89 2.09
CA VAL A 109 -11.17 -7.29 1.33
C VAL A 109 -12.37 -6.44 1.73
N ASP A 110 -12.58 -6.25 3.04
CA ASP A 110 -13.71 -5.47 3.55
C ASP A 110 -13.59 -4.00 3.13
N LEU A 111 -12.38 -3.45 3.19
CA LEU A 111 -12.07 -2.08 2.74
C LEU A 111 -12.32 -1.93 1.22
N ALA A 112 -11.79 -2.83 0.41
CA ALA A 112 -11.96 -2.80 -1.04
C ALA A 112 -13.42 -2.99 -1.47
N THR A 113 -14.16 -3.83 -0.75
CA THR A 113 -15.61 -4.00 -0.99
C THR A 113 -16.38 -2.73 -0.68
N LYS A 114 -16.05 -2.05 0.44
CA LYS A 114 -16.67 -0.79 0.84
C LYS A 114 -16.36 0.35 -0.15
N TYR A 115 -15.14 0.37 -0.69
CA TYR A 115 -14.63 1.39 -1.60
C TYR A 115 -14.34 0.81 -2.98
N ASN A 116 -15.36 0.23 -3.61
CA ASN A 116 -15.25 -0.49 -4.89
C ASN A 116 -14.94 0.41 -6.10
N ASP A 117 -14.98 1.70 -5.93
CA ASP A 117 -14.59 2.73 -6.89
C ASP A 117 -13.11 3.16 -6.75
N VAL A 118 -12.37 2.61 -5.80
CA VAL A 118 -10.94 2.86 -5.61
C VAL A 118 -10.14 1.65 -6.08
N LEU A 119 -9.10 1.87 -6.89
CA LEU A 119 -8.14 0.81 -7.25
C LEU A 119 -7.16 0.60 -6.10
N PHE A 120 -7.12 -0.60 -5.54
CA PHE A 120 -6.13 -1.02 -4.56
C PHE A 120 -4.98 -1.76 -5.24
N ILE A 121 -3.76 -1.47 -4.84
CA ILE A 121 -2.54 -2.10 -5.36
C ILE A 121 -1.82 -2.78 -4.19
N LEU A 122 -1.98 -4.10 -4.05
CA LEU A 122 -1.30 -4.86 -3.02
C LEU A 122 0.21 -4.88 -3.29
N ASN A 123 0.99 -4.36 -2.36
CA ASN A 123 2.44 -4.34 -2.48
C ASN A 123 3.04 -5.69 -2.07
N HIS A 124 4.13 -6.05 -2.75
CA HIS A 124 5.05 -7.13 -2.36
C HIS A 124 4.37 -8.48 -2.11
N THR A 125 3.39 -8.86 -2.98
CA THR A 125 2.65 -10.12 -2.86
C THR A 125 2.01 -10.35 -1.47
N GLY A 126 1.71 -9.25 -0.74
CA GLY A 126 1.18 -9.31 0.62
C GLY A 126 2.20 -9.75 1.66
N GLU A 127 3.47 -9.40 1.45
CA GLU A 127 4.60 -9.58 2.39
C GLU A 127 4.66 -10.98 3.02
N PRO A 128 4.93 -12.05 2.24
CA PRO A 128 5.02 -13.40 2.78
C PRO A 128 6.26 -13.55 3.67
N CYS A 129 6.04 -13.60 5.01
CA CYS A 129 7.11 -13.57 6.02
C CYS A 129 7.71 -14.94 6.32
N TYR A 130 6.99 -16.04 6.05
CA TYR A 130 7.40 -17.39 6.46
C TYR A 130 7.25 -18.40 5.34
N GLN A 131 8.06 -19.48 5.40
CA GLN A 131 8.12 -20.57 4.41
C GLN A 131 7.44 -21.86 4.90
N SER A 132 6.78 -21.87 6.07
CA SER A 132 6.09 -23.08 6.53
C SER A 132 4.89 -23.39 5.64
N LYS A 133 4.56 -24.68 5.50
CA LYS A 133 3.43 -25.11 4.67
C LYS A 133 2.11 -24.50 5.13
N GLU A 134 1.90 -24.43 6.44
CA GLU A 134 0.71 -23.88 7.07
C GLU A 134 0.60 -22.38 6.78
N TYR A 135 1.72 -21.66 6.80
CA TYR A 135 1.74 -20.26 6.45
C TYR A 135 1.41 -20.03 4.98
N ILE A 136 2.06 -20.77 4.08
CA ILE A 136 1.85 -20.69 2.63
C ILE A 136 0.39 -21.00 2.29
N GLN A 137 -0.17 -22.08 2.84
CA GLN A 137 -1.57 -22.43 2.62
C GLN A 137 -2.51 -21.30 3.07
N SER A 138 -2.31 -20.77 4.26
CA SER A 138 -3.12 -19.67 4.80
C SER A 138 -2.94 -18.37 4.00
N TRP A 139 -1.74 -18.09 3.50
CA TRP A 139 -1.47 -16.95 2.61
C TRP A 139 -2.24 -17.12 1.29
N GLU A 140 -2.17 -18.30 0.67
CA GLU A 140 -2.86 -18.62 -0.58
C GLU A 140 -4.38 -18.47 -0.44
N GLU A 141 -4.96 -18.96 0.67
CA GLU A 141 -6.39 -18.82 0.95
C GLU A 141 -6.83 -17.35 1.04
N ASN A 142 -6.02 -16.50 1.68
CA ASN A 142 -6.30 -15.08 1.80
C ASN A 142 -6.08 -14.33 0.47
N MET A 143 -5.05 -14.69 -0.30
CA MET A 143 -4.85 -14.15 -1.65
C MET A 143 -6.03 -14.49 -2.58
N LYS A 144 -6.60 -15.71 -2.48
CA LYS A 144 -7.81 -16.09 -3.22
C LYS A 144 -9.04 -15.26 -2.82
N LYS A 145 -9.11 -14.75 -1.59
CA LYS A 145 -10.18 -13.82 -1.19
C LYS A 145 -9.98 -12.45 -1.82
N LEU A 146 -8.74 -11.91 -1.75
CA LEU A 146 -8.40 -10.65 -2.40
C LEU A 146 -8.64 -10.68 -3.91
N ALA A 147 -8.30 -11.79 -4.57
CA ALA A 147 -8.49 -11.97 -6.01
C ALA A 147 -9.97 -11.96 -6.47
N LYS A 148 -10.93 -12.03 -5.55
CA LYS A 148 -12.36 -11.87 -5.86
C LYS A 148 -12.81 -10.40 -5.92
N CYS A 149 -11.97 -9.50 -5.43
CA CYS A 149 -12.23 -8.07 -5.50
C CYS A 149 -11.72 -7.54 -6.85
N GLU A 150 -12.62 -7.11 -7.73
CA GLU A 150 -12.28 -6.64 -9.08
C GLU A 150 -11.41 -5.38 -9.09
N ASN A 151 -11.40 -4.65 -7.97
CA ASN A 151 -10.64 -3.43 -7.77
C ASN A 151 -9.33 -3.64 -7.00
N ILE A 152 -8.83 -4.88 -6.91
CA ILE A 152 -7.50 -5.18 -6.33
C ILE A 152 -6.60 -5.77 -7.40
N VAL A 153 -5.39 -5.24 -7.49
CA VAL A 153 -4.26 -5.80 -8.26
C VAL A 153 -3.06 -5.99 -7.34
N ALA A 154 -2.14 -6.89 -7.69
CA ALA A 154 -0.97 -7.17 -6.87
C ALA A 154 0.34 -6.92 -7.62
N LYS A 155 1.33 -6.37 -6.92
CA LYS A 155 2.72 -6.28 -7.39
C LYS A 155 3.45 -7.57 -7.03
N ILE A 156 3.97 -8.27 -8.02
CA ILE A 156 4.90 -9.39 -7.83
C ILE A 156 6.28 -8.79 -7.55
N SER A 157 6.56 -8.58 -6.27
CA SER A 157 7.80 -7.94 -5.79
C SER A 157 8.05 -8.28 -4.33
N GLY A 158 9.18 -7.85 -3.78
CA GLY A 158 9.51 -8.03 -2.37
C GLY A 158 9.79 -9.47 -1.93
N LEU A 159 9.97 -10.40 -2.88
CA LEU A 159 10.06 -11.84 -2.60
C LEU A 159 11.26 -12.22 -1.72
N GLY A 160 12.32 -11.40 -1.72
CA GLY A 160 13.50 -11.60 -0.87
C GLY A 160 13.50 -10.80 0.43
N MET A 161 12.44 -10.06 0.76
CA MET A 161 12.44 -9.18 1.94
C MET A 161 12.61 -9.94 3.26
N PHE A 162 11.99 -11.12 3.35
CA PHE A 162 12.01 -11.97 4.56
C PHE A 162 12.86 -13.23 4.39
N ASP A 163 13.43 -13.46 3.20
CA ASP A 163 14.33 -14.57 2.90
C ASP A 163 15.58 -14.03 2.19
N PRO A 164 16.64 -13.62 2.94
CA PRO A 164 17.88 -13.10 2.32
C PRO A 164 18.59 -14.13 1.44
N GLN A 165 18.28 -15.41 1.59
CA GLN A 165 18.84 -16.52 0.80
C GLN A 165 17.84 -17.06 -0.23
N TRP A 166 16.87 -16.24 -0.63
CA TRP A 166 15.83 -16.64 -1.55
C TRP A 166 16.35 -17.26 -2.85
N THR A 167 15.61 -18.20 -3.35
CA THR A 167 15.86 -18.87 -4.64
C THR A 167 14.56 -18.87 -5.45
N ILE A 168 14.66 -19.16 -6.73
CA ILE A 168 13.47 -19.37 -7.56
C ILE A 168 12.55 -20.44 -6.94
N ASN A 169 13.11 -21.48 -6.34
CA ASN A 169 12.32 -22.55 -5.73
C ASN A 169 11.62 -22.12 -4.43
N SER A 170 12.24 -21.28 -3.59
CA SER A 170 11.61 -20.79 -2.36
C SER A 170 10.55 -19.71 -2.60
N THR A 171 10.68 -18.93 -3.68
CA THR A 171 9.78 -17.80 -3.96
C THR A 171 8.69 -18.10 -4.98
N ARG A 172 8.85 -19.11 -5.84
CA ARG A 172 7.88 -19.47 -6.90
C ARG A 172 6.46 -19.76 -6.38
N VAL A 173 6.31 -20.11 -5.12
CA VAL A 173 5.00 -20.39 -4.50
C VAL A 173 4.18 -19.12 -4.25
N PHE A 174 4.83 -17.94 -4.29
CA PHE A 174 4.20 -16.64 -4.10
C PHE A 174 3.95 -15.89 -5.42
N VAL A 175 4.10 -16.54 -6.56
CA VAL A 175 3.94 -16.03 -7.92
C VAL A 175 2.91 -16.86 -8.68
#